data_f375d0c66a3a48b0733508c9bf9695e2
#
_entry.id   f375d0c66a3a48b0733508c9bf9695e2
#
_cell.length_a   1.000
_cell.length_b   1.000
_cell.length_c   1.000
_cell.angle_alpha   90.00
_cell.angle_beta   90.00
_cell.angle_gamma   90.00
#
_symmetry.space_group_name_H-M   'P 1'
#
loop_
_entity.id
_entity.type
_entity.pdbx_description
1 polymer ?
#
loop_
_entity_poly.entity_id
_entity_poly.type
_entity_poly.pdbx_seq_one_letter_code
_entity_poly.pdbx_strand_id
1 'polypeptide(L)'
;VGDVTLGENVGIWYNAVVRGDTGSIFIDDNSNVQDNSTLHTDEGHSIHIGKGVSIGHNAVVHGCTVGDNTVVGMGSILLSGAVVGKNCIIGAGALVTGKMVIPDNSMAFGNPAKVVRQLTEEEVEDNRHNAEHYVDLIFRKHTAQQ
;
A
#
# COMPACT_ATOMS: atom_id res chain seq x y z
N VAL A 1 0.50 12.85 10.13
CA VAL A 1 -0.12 13.59 11.21
C VAL A 1 -0.95 12.63 12.07
N GLY A 2 -1.02 12.87 13.36
CA GLY A 2 -1.81 12.04 14.26
C GLY A 2 -1.09 10.80 14.74
N ASP A 3 -1.83 9.73 15.04
CA ASP A 3 -1.29 8.47 15.54
C ASP A 3 -0.73 7.63 14.38
N VAL A 4 0.52 7.89 14.02
CA VAL A 4 1.22 7.23 12.91
C VAL A 4 2.53 6.66 13.41
N THR A 5 2.74 5.36 13.18
CA THR A 5 3.99 4.66 13.46
C THR A 5 4.59 4.14 12.16
N LEU A 6 5.84 4.50 11.91
CA LEU A 6 6.60 4.05 10.74
C LEU A 6 7.74 3.13 11.20
N GLY A 7 7.90 2.02 10.50
CA GLY A 7 9.07 1.17 10.63
C GLY A 7 10.32 1.78 10.00
N GLU A 8 11.35 0.96 9.83
CA GLU A 8 12.60 1.37 9.21
C GLU A 8 12.46 1.46 7.68
N ASN A 9 13.16 2.41 7.08
CA ASN A 9 13.24 2.59 5.63
C ASN A 9 11.87 2.77 4.95
N VAL A 10 10.91 3.35 5.65
CA VAL A 10 9.61 3.67 5.07
C VAL A 10 9.72 4.98 4.27
N GLY A 11 9.37 4.93 3.00
CA GLY A 11 9.34 6.11 2.13
C GLY A 11 7.95 6.70 2.03
N ILE A 12 7.80 7.96 2.41
CA ILE A 12 6.58 8.74 2.18
C ILE A 12 6.93 9.80 1.13
N TRP A 13 6.36 9.64 -0.06
CA TRP A 13 6.76 10.42 -1.22
C TRP A 13 5.95 11.72 -1.35
N TYR A 14 6.18 12.46 -2.42
CA TYR A 14 5.70 13.83 -2.57
C TYR A 14 4.18 13.91 -2.58
N ASN A 15 3.62 14.85 -1.84
CA ASN A 15 2.17 15.07 -1.67
C ASN A 15 1.38 13.89 -1.11
N ALA A 16 2.04 12.86 -0.61
CA ALA A 16 1.35 11.80 0.09
C ALA A 16 0.84 12.31 1.44
N VAL A 17 -0.36 11.88 1.82
CA VAL A 17 -0.97 12.23 3.10
C VAL A 17 -1.14 10.97 3.94
N VAL A 18 -0.60 10.99 5.15
CA VAL A 18 -0.77 9.93 6.14
C VAL A 18 -1.40 10.57 7.37
N ARG A 19 -2.70 10.35 7.57
CA ARG A 19 -3.49 11.04 8.58
C ARG A 19 -4.20 10.06 9.50
N GLY A 20 -3.65 9.87 10.70
CA GLY A 20 -4.17 8.99 11.75
C GLY A 20 -4.87 9.78 12.86
N ASP A 21 -5.89 10.55 12.53
CA ASP A 21 -6.62 11.40 13.48
C ASP A 21 -7.85 10.70 14.08
N THR A 22 -8.42 9.74 13.39
CA THR A 22 -9.57 8.95 13.85
C THR A 22 -9.22 7.53 14.29
N GLY A 23 -8.05 7.06 13.93
CA GLY A 23 -7.51 5.75 14.27
C GLY A 23 -6.02 5.72 14.00
N SER A 24 -5.36 4.64 14.39
CA SER A 24 -3.92 4.49 14.21
C SER A 24 -3.55 4.02 12.81
N ILE A 25 -2.38 4.44 12.35
CA ILE A 25 -1.76 3.97 11.11
C ILE A 25 -0.40 3.38 11.46
N PHE A 26 -0.18 2.13 11.09
CA PHE A 26 1.11 1.46 11.22
C PHE A 26 1.60 1.05 9.84
N ILE A 27 2.82 1.47 9.49
CA ILE A 27 3.48 1.10 8.23
C ILE A 27 4.80 0.44 8.59
N ASP A 28 4.92 -0.83 8.25
CA ASP A 28 6.06 -1.65 8.62
C ASP A 28 7.26 -1.42 7.68
N ASP A 29 8.37 -2.06 8.01
CA ASP A 29 9.69 -1.85 7.41
C ASP A 29 9.68 -1.99 5.88
N ASN A 30 10.48 -1.15 5.24
CA ASN A 30 10.77 -1.20 3.79
C ASN A 30 9.55 -1.00 2.89
N SER A 31 8.48 -0.43 3.41
CA SER A 31 7.28 -0.09 2.65
C SER A 31 7.33 1.33 2.12
N ASN A 32 6.53 1.63 1.12
CA ASN A 32 6.47 2.96 0.54
C ASN A 32 5.05 3.40 0.24
N VAL A 33 4.81 4.69 0.43
CA VAL A 33 3.59 5.39 0.04
C VAL A 33 3.98 6.40 -1.02
N GLN A 34 3.57 6.14 -2.25
CA GLN A 34 4.02 6.90 -3.39
C GLN A 34 3.23 8.21 -3.55
N ASP A 35 3.69 9.02 -4.47
CA ASP A 35 3.24 10.39 -4.71
C ASP A 35 1.72 10.51 -4.81
N ASN A 36 1.17 11.51 -4.14
CA ASN A 36 -0.26 11.86 -4.13
C ASN A 36 -1.21 10.80 -3.53
N SER A 37 -0.67 9.80 -2.83
CA SER A 37 -1.52 8.80 -2.17
C SER A 37 -2.03 9.31 -0.83
N THR A 38 -3.20 8.83 -0.43
CA THR A 38 -3.82 9.20 0.83
C THR A 38 -4.09 7.96 1.67
N LEU A 39 -3.54 7.96 2.89
CA LEU A 39 -3.85 6.99 3.94
C LEU A 39 -4.64 7.69 5.02
N HIS A 40 -5.84 7.21 5.28
CA HIS A 40 -6.70 7.76 6.31
C HIS A 40 -7.50 6.67 7.01
N THR A 41 -7.93 6.94 8.22
CA THR A 41 -8.63 6.00 9.10
C THR A 41 -10.06 6.40 9.32
N ASP A 42 -10.85 5.42 9.75
CA ASP A 42 -12.21 5.56 10.21
C ASP A 42 -12.28 5.15 11.68
N GLU A 43 -13.33 5.56 12.37
CA GLU A 43 -13.60 5.07 13.71
C GLU A 43 -13.73 3.55 13.70
N GLY A 44 -12.92 2.87 14.51
CA GLY A 44 -12.88 1.40 14.55
C GLY A 44 -12.13 0.71 13.41
N HIS A 45 -11.57 1.47 12.47
CA HIS A 45 -10.83 0.92 11.33
C HIS A 45 -9.46 1.59 11.20
N SER A 46 -8.47 1.01 11.87
CA SER A 46 -7.06 1.39 11.73
C SER A 46 -6.47 0.88 10.42
N ILE A 47 -5.32 1.43 10.03
CA ILE A 47 -4.54 0.95 8.89
C ILE A 47 -3.34 0.16 9.41
N HIS A 48 -3.15 -1.03 8.85
CA HIS A 48 -1.94 -1.81 9.05
C HIS A 48 -1.36 -2.17 7.68
N ILE A 49 -0.18 -1.63 7.40
CA ILE A 49 0.59 -1.93 6.19
C ILE A 49 1.78 -2.80 6.60
N GLY A 50 1.87 -3.98 6.01
CA GLY A 50 2.94 -4.94 6.26
C GLY A 50 4.29 -4.51 5.71
N LYS A 51 5.27 -5.42 5.75
CA LYS A 51 6.65 -5.19 5.28
C LYS A 51 6.73 -5.23 3.76
N GLY A 52 7.55 -4.37 3.20
CA GLY A 52 7.85 -4.39 1.77
C GLY A 52 6.62 -4.15 0.89
N VAL A 53 5.66 -3.40 1.38
CA VAL A 53 4.45 -3.03 0.63
C VAL A 53 4.71 -1.78 -0.19
N SER A 54 4.28 -1.81 -1.44
CA SER A 54 4.32 -0.63 -2.31
C SER A 54 2.90 -0.12 -2.56
N ILE A 55 2.63 1.10 -2.11
CA ILE A 55 1.37 1.78 -2.40
C ILE A 55 1.60 2.74 -3.55
N GLY A 56 1.03 2.41 -4.70
CA GLY A 56 1.23 3.13 -5.95
C GLY A 56 0.68 4.56 -5.92
N HIS A 57 1.11 5.35 -6.91
CA HIS A 57 0.72 6.76 -7.02
C HIS A 57 -0.80 6.96 -7.05
N ASN A 58 -1.28 8.01 -6.43
CA ASN A 58 -2.70 8.40 -6.40
C ASN A 58 -3.63 7.33 -5.80
N ALA A 59 -3.13 6.40 -5.01
CA ALA A 59 -3.97 5.43 -4.33
C ALA A 59 -4.65 6.04 -3.10
N VAL A 60 -5.83 5.52 -2.77
CA VAL A 60 -6.52 5.81 -1.52
C VAL A 60 -6.58 4.54 -0.69
N VAL A 61 -5.96 4.56 0.48
CA VAL A 61 -5.95 3.43 1.41
C VAL A 61 -6.63 3.88 2.68
N HIS A 62 -7.83 3.38 2.91
CA HIS A 62 -8.69 3.86 3.98
C HIS A 62 -9.09 2.74 4.93
N GLY A 63 -8.64 2.81 6.19
CA GLY A 63 -9.08 1.92 7.26
C GLY A 63 -8.95 0.43 7.00
N CYS A 64 -7.91 -0.02 6.32
CA CYS A 64 -7.77 -1.40 5.86
C CYS A 64 -6.42 -2.01 6.21
N THR A 65 -6.29 -3.30 5.98
CA THR A 65 -5.05 -4.06 6.21
C THR A 65 -4.48 -4.53 4.88
N VAL A 66 -3.17 -4.36 4.70
CA VAL A 66 -2.43 -4.84 3.53
C VAL A 66 -1.25 -5.69 4.01
N GLY A 67 -1.21 -6.93 3.58
CA GLY A 67 -0.18 -7.89 3.97
C GLY A 67 1.17 -7.64 3.29
N ASP A 68 2.20 -8.32 3.80
CA ASP A 68 3.58 -8.16 3.36
C ASP A 68 3.75 -8.36 1.85
N ASN A 69 4.70 -7.66 1.27
CA ASN A 69 5.11 -7.84 -0.13
C ASN A 69 3.98 -7.70 -1.15
N THR A 70 3.00 -6.86 -0.84
CA THR A 70 1.86 -6.58 -1.72
C THR A 70 2.07 -5.25 -2.45
N VAL A 71 1.66 -5.20 -3.70
CA VAL A 71 1.60 -3.97 -4.49
C VAL A 71 0.14 -3.52 -4.62
N VAL A 72 -0.12 -2.33 -4.14
CA VAL A 72 -1.39 -1.63 -4.37
C VAL A 72 -1.20 -0.74 -5.59
N GLY A 73 -1.84 -1.10 -6.69
CA GLY A 73 -1.66 -0.42 -7.97
C GLY A 73 -2.09 1.04 -7.92
N MET A 74 -1.48 1.85 -8.79
CA MET A 74 -1.76 3.29 -8.85
C MET A 74 -3.24 3.57 -9.09
N GLY A 75 -3.76 4.59 -8.40
CA GLY A 75 -5.15 4.99 -8.50
C GLY A 75 -6.16 4.02 -7.89
N SER A 76 -5.73 2.98 -7.19
CA SER A 76 -6.62 2.05 -6.50
C SER A 76 -7.27 2.70 -5.28
N ILE A 77 -8.45 2.22 -4.92
CA ILE A 77 -9.18 2.63 -3.72
C ILE A 77 -9.46 1.40 -2.88
N LEU A 78 -8.94 1.39 -1.65
CA LEU A 78 -9.18 0.36 -0.65
C LEU A 78 -10.02 0.97 0.47
N LEU A 79 -11.17 0.38 0.76
CA LEU A 79 -12.12 0.93 1.73
C LEU A 79 -12.00 0.27 3.10
N SER A 80 -12.53 0.97 4.12
CA SER A 80 -12.46 0.55 5.53
C SER A 80 -12.98 -0.86 5.75
N GLY A 81 -12.20 -1.66 6.48
CA GLY A 81 -12.51 -3.06 6.79
C GLY A 81 -12.03 -4.07 5.75
N ALA A 82 -11.53 -3.62 4.60
CA ALA A 82 -10.93 -4.53 3.63
C ALA A 82 -9.64 -5.17 4.16
N VAL A 83 -9.39 -6.41 3.76
CA VAL A 83 -8.16 -7.13 4.09
C VAL A 83 -7.55 -7.65 2.81
N VAL A 84 -6.35 -7.18 2.52
CA VAL A 84 -5.54 -7.69 1.40
C VAL A 84 -4.40 -8.52 1.97
N GLY A 85 -4.26 -9.73 1.47
CA GLY A 85 -3.25 -10.67 1.95
C GLY A 85 -1.83 -10.32 1.53
N LYS A 86 -0.92 -11.27 1.77
CA LYS A 86 0.51 -11.17 1.40
C LYS A 86 0.72 -11.54 -0.06
N ASN A 87 1.79 -11.01 -0.66
CA ASN A 87 2.20 -11.34 -2.02
C ASN A 87 1.07 -11.14 -3.04
N CYS A 88 0.31 -10.06 -2.89
CA CYS A 88 -0.78 -9.73 -3.79
C CYS A 88 -0.39 -8.60 -4.76
N ILE A 89 -1.12 -8.49 -5.85
CA ILE A 89 -1.16 -7.31 -6.69
C ILE A 89 -2.61 -6.87 -6.80
N ILE A 90 -2.87 -5.64 -6.35
CA ILE A 90 -4.13 -4.94 -6.63
C ILE A 90 -3.87 -4.12 -7.89
N GLY A 91 -4.60 -4.42 -8.95
CA GLY A 91 -4.41 -3.76 -10.24
C GLY A 91 -4.75 -2.26 -10.19
N ALA A 92 -4.14 -1.48 -11.07
CA ALA A 92 -4.36 -0.04 -11.14
C ALA A 92 -5.85 0.30 -11.27
N GLY A 93 -6.30 1.30 -10.53
CA GLY A 93 -7.69 1.78 -10.57
C GLY A 93 -8.72 0.83 -9.95
N ALA A 94 -8.31 -0.24 -9.29
CA ALA A 94 -9.23 -1.18 -8.66
C ALA A 94 -9.97 -0.57 -7.47
N LEU A 95 -11.20 -1.02 -7.23
CA LEU A 95 -11.96 -0.68 -6.04
C LEU A 95 -12.12 -1.93 -5.16
N VAL A 96 -11.42 -1.94 -4.02
CA VAL A 96 -11.55 -2.99 -3.00
C VAL A 96 -12.54 -2.50 -1.94
N THR A 97 -13.72 -3.12 -1.88
CA THR A 97 -14.78 -2.69 -0.99
C THR A 97 -14.54 -3.14 0.46
N GLY A 98 -15.23 -2.52 1.41
CA GLY A 98 -14.92 -2.60 2.84
C GLY A 98 -15.08 -3.96 3.52
N LYS A 99 -15.76 -4.92 2.90
CA LYS A 99 -15.89 -6.28 3.44
C LYS A 99 -15.09 -7.32 2.66
N MET A 100 -14.34 -6.88 1.68
CA MET A 100 -13.60 -7.75 0.79
C MET A 100 -12.35 -8.29 1.48
N VAL A 101 -12.13 -9.60 1.33
CA VAL A 101 -10.89 -10.26 1.72
C VAL A 101 -10.23 -10.78 0.45
N ILE A 102 -9.05 -10.23 0.15
CA ILE A 102 -8.21 -10.70 -0.95
C ILE A 102 -7.21 -11.68 -0.34
N PRO A 103 -7.27 -12.98 -0.67
CA PRO A 103 -6.38 -13.97 -0.09
C PRO A 103 -4.93 -13.79 -0.56
N ASP A 104 -3.99 -14.39 0.16
CA ASP A 104 -2.57 -14.35 -0.18
C ASP A 104 -2.33 -14.80 -1.63
N ASN A 105 -1.29 -14.27 -2.24
CA ASN A 105 -0.83 -14.63 -3.58
C ASN A 105 -1.84 -14.34 -4.70
N SER A 106 -2.72 -13.40 -4.52
CA SER A 106 -3.78 -13.08 -5.48
C SER A 106 -3.45 -11.87 -6.35
N MET A 107 -3.82 -11.97 -7.61
CA MET A 107 -4.04 -10.84 -8.50
C MET A 107 -5.52 -10.46 -8.44
N ALA A 108 -5.82 -9.23 -8.07
CA ALA A 108 -7.20 -8.71 -8.02
C ALA A 108 -7.27 -7.36 -8.71
N PHE A 109 -8.27 -7.16 -9.55
CA PHE A 109 -8.53 -5.87 -10.16
C PHE A 109 -10.00 -5.70 -10.56
N GLY A 110 -10.34 -4.49 -10.93
CA GLY A 110 -11.68 -4.12 -11.39
C GLY A 110 -12.43 -3.24 -10.40
N ASN A 111 -13.65 -2.87 -10.79
CA ASN A 111 -14.56 -2.05 -10.01
C ASN A 111 -15.96 -2.68 -10.00
N PRO A 112 -16.38 -3.41 -8.94
CA PRO A 112 -15.57 -3.81 -7.79
C PRO A 112 -14.45 -4.79 -8.16
N ALA A 113 -13.39 -4.81 -7.38
CA ALA A 113 -12.28 -5.74 -7.60
C ALA A 113 -12.70 -7.20 -7.45
N LYS A 114 -12.07 -8.06 -8.24
CA LYS A 114 -12.23 -9.51 -8.15
C LYS A 114 -10.88 -10.17 -8.27
N VAL A 115 -10.69 -11.26 -7.54
CA VAL A 115 -9.53 -12.12 -7.71
C VAL A 115 -9.64 -12.82 -9.06
N VAL A 116 -8.65 -12.66 -9.92
CA VAL A 116 -8.65 -13.19 -11.28
C VAL A 116 -7.71 -14.37 -11.47
N ARG A 117 -6.65 -14.47 -10.67
CA ARG A 117 -5.70 -15.58 -10.65
C ARG A 117 -4.74 -15.45 -9.48
N GLN A 118 -3.89 -16.43 -9.30
CA GLN A 118 -2.74 -16.33 -8.40
C GLN A 118 -1.57 -15.66 -9.10
N LEU A 119 -0.68 -15.05 -8.31
CA LEU A 119 0.59 -14.54 -8.80
C LEU A 119 1.51 -15.71 -9.16
N THR A 120 2.36 -15.48 -10.14
CA THR A 120 3.53 -16.32 -10.39
C THR A 120 4.63 -16.02 -9.38
N GLU A 121 5.59 -16.94 -9.21
CA GLU A 121 6.76 -16.70 -8.36
C GLU A 121 7.58 -15.49 -8.84
N GLU A 122 7.67 -15.28 -10.15
CA GLU A 122 8.32 -14.11 -10.74
C GLU A 122 7.63 -12.80 -10.33
N GLU A 123 6.30 -12.75 -10.34
CA GLU A 123 5.54 -11.57 -9.92
C GLU A 123 5.70 -11.28 -8.42
N VAL A 124 5.74 -12.32 -7.59
CA VAL A 124 6.03 -12.16 -6.15
C VAL A 124 7.41 -11.55 -5.94
N GLU A 125 8.40 -12.00 -6.71
CA GLU A 125 9.76 -11.47 -6.67
C GLU A 125 9.84 -10.04 -7.22
N ASP A 126 9.09 -9.72 -8.27
CA ASP A 126 8.98 -8.37 -8.81
C ASP A 126 8.41 -7.39 -7.77
N ASN A 127 7.44 -7.82 -6.98
CA ASN A 127 6.92 -7.02 -5.87
C ASN A 127 8.02 -6.68 -4.86
N ARG A 128 8.86 -7.66 -4.52
CA ARG A 128 9.99 -7.47 -3.61
C ARG A 128 11.00 -6.48 -4.19
N HIS A 129 11.37 -6.66 -5.43
CA HIS A 129 12.30 -5.75 -6.11
C HIS A 129 11.77 -4.33 -6.20
N ASN A 130 10.47 -4.16 -6.41
CA ASN A 130 9.87 -2.83 -6.43
C ASN A 130 10.01 -2.11 -5.09
N ALA A 131 9.73 -2.80 -3.98
CA ALA A 131 9.89 -2.24 -2.64
C ALA A 131 11.36 -1.91 -2.35
N GLU A 132 12.29 -2.80 -2.69
CA GLU A 132 13.74 -2.57 -2.55
C GLU A 132 14.21 -1.36 -3.36
N HIS A 133 13.70 -1.20 -4.57
CA HIS A 133 14.01 -0.02 -5.40
C HIS A 133 13.61 1.28 -4.70
N TYR A 134 12.43 1.33 -4.09
CA TYR A 134 11.99 2.52 -3.34
C TYR A 134 12.83 2.76 -2.08
N VAL A 135 13.29 1.71 -1.40
CA VAL A 135 14.24 1.86 -0.28
C VAL A 135 15.55 2.47 -0.78
N ASP A 136 16.08 2.00 -1.91
CA ASP A 136 17.29 2.56 -2.50
C ASP A 136 17.12 4.05 -2.85
N LEU A 137 15.96 4.45 -3.34
CA LEU A 137 15.67 5.84 -3.66
C LEU A 137 15.74 6.77 -2.44
N ILE A 138 15.40 6.29 -1.24
CA ILE A 138 15.48 7.09 0.00
C ILE A 138 16.92 7.56 0.25
N PHE A 139 17.89 6.71 -0.05
CA PHE A 139 19.31 6.99 0.21
C PHE A 139 20.02 7.73 -0.92
N ARG A 140 19.36 7.93 -2.06
CA ARG A 140 19.93 8.75 -3.13
C ARG A 140 19.82 10.22 -2.78
N LYS A 141 20.88 10.98 -3.09
CA LYS A 141 20.82 12.43 -2.94
C LYS A 141 19.85 12.99 -3.97
N HIS A 142 18.75 13.51 -3.50
CA HIS A 142 17.82 14.28 -4.31
C HIS A 142 18.37 15.71 -4.40
N THR A 143 19.27 15.97 -5.35
CA THR A 143 19.69 17.33 -5.66
C THR A 143 18.62 17.96 -6.55
N ALA A 144 18.05 19.07 -6.10
CA ALA A 144 17.25 19.91 -6.97
C ALA A 144 18.14 20.29 -8.18
N GLN A 145 17.69 19.97 -9.37
CA GLN A 145 18.30 20.50 -10.58
C GLN A 145 18.03 22.00 -10.58
N GLN A 146 19.10 22.79 -10.54
CA GLN A 146 19.02 24.23 -10.71
C GLN A 146 18.75 24.56 -12.17
#